data_293087c422d03f361dca97af9cc61500
#
_entry.id   293087c422d03f361dca97af9cc61500
#
_cell.length_a   1.000
_cell.length_b   1.000
_cell.length_c   1.000
_cell.angle_alpha   90.00
_cell.angle_beta   90.00
_cell.angle_gamma   90.00
#
_symmetry.space_group_name_H-M   'P 1'
#
loop_
_entity.id
_entity.type
_entity.pdbx_description
1 polymer ?
#
loop_
_entity_poly.entity_id
_entity_poly.type
_entity_poly.pdbx_seq_one_letter_code
_entity_poly.pdbx_strand_id
1 'polypeptide(L)'
;AFGSIASLVVSAWALPILDKLGGQDNASAWFKFTVIFGAVSAVIFILSAMSVKNVDVYDPAAKNAKTEKKGFSLKETFSVITKNKALLCVLIAYGTDMFAFQISNSLRMYFFKYNMGGRTDLITYIGYASTFVGFALVAFIQPFVKKTGKRAGIIGIEALAILVTLPMLVTGLKGAYAISAVMFTYIAITFTWTINNMLSRSAVLDSANYAQMTLGINGTALVNSTFTFVNKCCQAFSMFFSGIILSATGYNKDAVEQTPGCLKAILLLCTVGPIIAYVFSIAAMYFYPLTRKGEVEMQEKLDKMSFVNLEDDLIL
;
A
#
# COMPACT_ATOMS: atom_id res chain seq x y z
N ALA A 1 12.67 6.36 -2.01
CA ALA A 1 13.67 7.16 -1.28
C ALA A 1 13.07 8.50 -0.81
N PHE A 2 12.62 9.40 -1.69
CA PHE A 2 12.09 10.73 -1.28
C PHE A 2 10.88 10.66 -0.35
N GLY A 3 9.92 9.77 -0.59
CA GLY A 3 8.75 9.58 0.29
C GLY A 3 9.13 9.12 1.70
N SER A 4 10.18 8.30 1.84
CA SER A 4 10.68 7.85 3.15
C SER A 4 11.36 8.99 3.91
N ILE A 5 12.11 9.87 3.21
CA ILE A 5 12.69 11.08 3.81
C ILE A 5 11.59 12.02 4.29
N ALA A 6 10.56 12.27 3.48
CA ALA A 6 9.43 13.09 3.86
C ALA A 6 8.69 12.52 5.09
N SER A 7 8.48 11.19 5.15
CA SER A 7 7.89 10.54 6.31
C SER A 7 8.72 10.71 7.58
N LEU A 8 10.06 10.61 7.48
CA LEU A 8 10.96 10.86 8.61
C LEU A 8 10.83 12.30 9.12
N VAL A 9 10.90 13.27 8.22
CA VAL A 9 10.78 14.68 8.56
C VAL A 9 9.44 14.93 9.26
N VAL A 10 8.34 14.47 8.70
CA VAL A 10 7.01 14.64 9.31
C VAL A 10 6.94 13.95 10.66
N SER A 11 7.41 12.70 10.78
CA SER A 11 7.36 11.95 12.05
C SER A 11 8.21 12.59 13.15
N ALA A 12 9.36 13.17 12.80
CA ALA A 12 10.25 13.82 13.76
C ALA A 12 9.76 15.20 14.21
N TRP A 13 9.12 15.95 13.32
CA TRP A 13 8.81 17.36 13.55
C TRP A 13 7.34 17.66 13.81
N ALA A 14 6.41 16.75 13.45
CA ALA A 14 4.97 16.98 13.57
C ALA A 14 4.56 17.28 15.02
N LEU A 15 4.94 16.43 15.97
CA LEU A 15 4.59 16.61 17.38
C LEU A 15 5.25 17.84 18.02
N PRO A 16 6.56 18.09 17.87
CA PRO A 16 7.19 19.31 18.37
C PRO A 16 6.60 20.60 17.78
N ILE A 17 6.16 20.59 16.52
CA ILE A 17 5.50 21.74 15.91
C ILE A 17 4.11 21.93 16.49
N LEU A 18 3.33 20.85 16.64
CA LEU A 18 2.00 20.92 17.26
C LEU A 18 2.06 21.42 18.70
N ASP A 19 3.04 20.98 19.47
CA ASP A 19 3.23 21.45 20.85
C ASP A 19 3.50 22.95 20.91
N LYS A 20 4.31 23.49 19.98
CA LYS A 20 4.55 24.94 19.84
C LYS A 20 3.33 25.72 19.35
N LEU A 21 2.42 25.10 18.63
CA LEU A 21 1.20 25.73 18.10
C LEU A 21 0.02 25.72 19.08
N GLY A 22 0.18 25.06 20.24
CA GLY A 22 -0.84 25.04 21.30
C GLY A 22 -1.23 23.64 21.79
N GLY A 23 -0.45 22.61 21.45
CA GLY A 23 -0.60 21.24 21.93
C GLY A 23 -1.49 20.34 21.06
N GLN A 24 -1.34 19.05 21.29
CA GLN A 24 -1.97 17.98 20.47
C GLN A 24 -3.49 17.91 20.68
N ASP A 25 -4.00 18.35 21.82
CA ASP A 25 -5.43 18.34 22.15
C ASP A 25 -6.17 19.60 21.66
N ASN A 26 -5.45 20.54 21.06
CA ASN A 26 -6.01 21.82 20.61
C ASN A 26 -6.35 21.80 19.12
N ALA A 27 -7.64 21.85 18.77
CA ALA A 27 -8.11 21.89 17.39
C ALA A 27 -7.52 23.06 16.57
N SER A 28 -7.28 24.24 17.20
CA SER A 28 -6.65 25.37 16.55
C SER A 28 -5.18 25.11 16.18
N ALA A 29 -4.45 24.35 17.00
CA ALA A 29 -3.08 23.93 16.69
C ALA A 29 -3.04 23.03 15.45
N TRP A 30 -3.95 22.07 15.36
CA TRP A 30 -4.09 21.21 14.19
C TRP A 30 -4.47 21.97 12.93
N PHE A 31 -5.38 22.94 13.04
CA PHE A 31 -5.73 23.81 11.91
C PHE A 31 -4.53 24.58 11.39
N LYS A 32 -3.78 25.26 12.27
CA LYS A 32 -2.56 26.00 11.89
C LYS A 32 -1.51 25.07 11.26
N PHE A 33 -1.30 23.90 11.86
CA PHE A 33 -0.39 22.89 11.35
C PHE A 33 -0.75 22.47 9.92
N THR A 34 -2.03 22.15 9.68
CA THR A 34 -2.53 21.74 8.36
C THR A 34 -2.38 22.85 7.33
N VAL A 35 -2.65 24.10 7.69
CA VAL A 35 -2.48 25.26 6.79
C VAL A 35 -1.01 25.45 6.41
N ILE A 36 -0.07 25.36 7.37
CA ILE A 36 1.36 25.51 7.09
C ILE A 36 1.84 24.40 6.13
N PHE A 37 1.53 23.12 6.44
CA PHE A 37 1.95 22.01 5.59
C PHE A 37 1.24 22.00 4.23
N GLY A 38 -0.01 22.44 4.18
CA GLY A 38 -0.77 22.63 2.94
C GLY A 38 -0.13 23.68 2.03
N ALA A 39 0.28 24.82 2.59
CA ALA A 39 0.96 25.87 1.85
C ALA A 39 2.32 25.39 1.31
N VAL A 40 3.13 24.72 2.13
CA VAL A 40 4.41 24.11 1.69
C VAL A 40 4.18 23.11 0.57
N SER A 41 3.18 22.22 0.70
CA SER A 41 2.82 21.26 -0.32
C SER A 41 2.40 21.93 -1.63
N ALA A 42 1.59 23.00 -1.57
CA ALA A 42 1.18 23.75 -2.76
C ALA A 42 2.38 24.33 -3.50
N VAL A 43 3.33 24.94 -2.77
CA VAL A 43 4.56 25.48 -3.38
C VAL A 43 5.37 24.35 -4.06
N ILE A 44 5.55 23.21 -3.40
CA ILE A 44 6.28 22.06 -3.98
C ILE A 44 5.58 21.53 -5.25
N PHE A 45 4.25 21.44 -5.26
CA PHE A 45 3.49 21.03 -6.45
C PHE A 45 3.63 22.02 -7.60
N ILE A 46 3.59 23.34 -7.32
CA ILE A 46 3.80 24.37 -8.34
C ILE A 46 5.21 24.26 -8.93
N LEU A 47 6.24 24.14 -8.08
CA LEU A 47 7.63 23.98 -8.53
C LEU A 47 7.81 22.69 -9.37
N SER A 48 7.19 21.59 -8.95
CA SER A 48 7.19 20.34 -9.70
C SER A 48 6.54 20.50 -11.09
N ALA A 49 5.37 21.15 -11.15
CA ALA A 49 4.69 21.42 -12.41
C ALA A 49 5.53 22.32 -13.34
N MET A 50 6.17 23.34 -12.78
CA MET A 50 7.06 24.23 -13.55
C MET A 50 8.29 23.49 -14.10
N SER A 51 8.86 22.56 -13.36
CA SER A 51 10.03 21.81 -13.79
C SER A 51 9.75 20.85 -14.97
N VAL A 52 8.51 20.39 -15.11
CA VAL A 52 8.10 19.47 -16.20
C VAL A 52 7.59 20.23 -17.42
N LYS A 53 7.29 21.53 -17.31
CA LYS A 53 6.68 22.34 -18.37
C LYS A 53 7.41 22.28 -19.73
N ASN A 54 8.75 22.19 -19.71
CA ASN A 54 9.56 22.15 -20.93
C ASN A 54 9.76 20.74 -21.51
N VAL A 55 9.41 19.70 -20.73
CA VAL A 55 9.55 18.30 -21.13
C VAL A 55 8.21 17.76 -21.63
N ASP A 56 7.11 18.24 -21.07
CA ASP A 56 5.75 17.89 -21.45
C ASP A 56 5.31 18.77 -22.64
N VAL A 57 5.88 18.46 -23.83
CA VAL A 57 5.52 19.16 -25.06
C VAL A 57 4.15 18.66 -25.52
N TYR A 58 3.17 19.54 -25.45
CA TYR A 58 1.86 19.26 -26.04
C TYR A 58 1.97 19.13 -27.56
N ASP A 59 1.79 17.90 -28.05
CA ASP A 59 1.70 17.63 -29.50
C ASP A 59 0.23 17.72 -29.96
N PRO A 60 -0.12 18.75 -30.76
CA PRO A 60 -1.48 18.88 -31.32
C PRO A 60 -1.88 17.72 -32.23
N ALA A 61 -0.92 17.09 -32.91
CA ALA A 61 -1.17 15.94 -33.79
C ALA A 61 -1.60 14.70 -33.00
N ALA A 62 -1.04 14.50 -31.80
CA ALA A 62 -1.43 13.43 -30.89
C ALA A 62 -2.88 13.59 -30.40
N LYS A 63 -3.44 14.81 -30.38
CA LYS A 63 -4.85 15.06 -30.06
C LYS A 63 -5.75 14.52 -31.16
N ASN A 64 -5.41 14.74 -32.42
CA ASN A 64 -6.21 14.27 -33.55
C ASN A 64 -6.18 12.74 -33.67
N ALA A 65 -5.04 12.11 -33.38
CA ALA A 65 -4.93 10.65 -33.28
C ALA A 65 -5.70 10.05 -32.08
N LYS A 66 -5.88 10.83 -31.00
CA LYS A 66 -6.66 10.41 -29.83
C LYS A 66 -8.17 10.61 -29.98
N THR A 67 -8.62 11.41 -30.95
CA THR A 67 -10.05 11.74 -31.13
C THR A 67 -10.87 10.55 -31.66
N GLU A 68 -10.23 9.54 -32.24
CA GLU A 68 -10.89 8.29 -32.64
C GLU A 68 -10.95 7.21 -31.54
N LYS A 69 -10.22 7.36 -30.43
CA LYS A 69 -10.33 6.44 -29.30
C LYS A 69 -11.50 6.86 -28.42
N LYS A 70 -12.73 6.39 -28.73
CA LYS A 70 -13.87 6.41 -27.82
C LYS A 70 -13.40 5.99 -26.44
N GLY A 71 -13.57 6.85 -25.43
CA GLY A 71 -13.35 6.46 -24.04
C GLY A 71 -14.16 5.21 -23.71
N PHE A 72 -13.60 4.29 -22.96
CA PHE A 72 -14.33 3.09 -22.54
C PHE A 72 -15.63 3.49 -21.83
N SER A 73 -16.74 2.90 -22.24
CA SER A 73 -17.98 2.99 -21.48
C SER A 73 -17.81 2.27 -20.13
N LEU A 74 -18.61 2.61 -19.13
CA LEU A 74 -18.55 1.93 -17.81
C LEU A 74 -18.70 0.41 -17.95
N LYS A 75 -19.53 -0.05 -18.88
CA LYS A 75 -19.73 -1.48 -19.16
C LYS A 75 -18.49 -2.13 -19.78
N GLU A 76 -17.84 -1.46 -20.71
CA GLU A 76 -16.59 -1.92 -21.33
C GLU A 76 -15.46 -1.93 -20.30
N THR A 77 -15.35 -0.88 -19.48
CA THR A 77 -14.41 -0.79 -18.36
C THR A 77 -14.55 -2.00 -17.43
N PHE A 78 -15.77 -2.29 -17.00
CA PHE A 78 -16.04 -3.43 -16.13
C PHE A 78 -15.73 -4.77 -16.82
N SER A 79 -16.05 -4.89 -18.11
CA SER A 79 -15.73 -6.08 -18.89
C SER A 79 -14.22 -6.31 -19.01
N VAL A 80 -13.43 -5.26 -19.23
CA VAL A 80 -11.95 -5.36 -19.29
C VAL A 80 -11.39 -5.80 -17.94
N ILE A 81 -11.86 -5.21 -16.85
CA ILE A 81 -11.41 -5.57 -15.50
C ILE A 81 -11.73 -7.03 -15.19
N THR A 82 -12.95 -7.48 -15.45
CA THR A 82 -13.39 -8.86 -15.13
C THR A 82 -12.75 -9.92 -16.01
N LYS A 83 -12.41 -9.61 -17.25
CA LYS A 83 -11.71 -10.51 -18.17
C LYS A 83 -10.21 -10.56 -17.94
N ASN A 84 -9.63 -9.56 -17.31
CA ASN A 84 -8.21 -9.51 -16.98
C ASN A 84 -7.92 -10.30 -15.69
N LYS A 85 -7.69 -11.60 -15.81
CA LYS A 85 -7.41 -12.49 -14.66
C LYS A 85 -6.18 -12.04 -13.86
N ALA A 86 -5.16 -11.51 -14.53
CA ALA A 86 -3.97 -11.01 -13.85
C ALA A 86 -4.31 -9.82 -12.94
N LEU A 87 -5.09 -8.86 -13.45
CA LEU A 87 -5.55 -7.71 -12.68
C LEU A 87 -6.41 -8.14 -11.50
N LEU A 88 -7.38 -9.02 -11.70
CA LEU A 88 -8.28 -9.47 -10.63
C LEU A 88 -7.50 -10.11 -9.47
N CYS A 89 -6.55 -10.99 -9.77
CA CYS A 89 -5.72 -11.62 -8.73
C CYS A 89 -4.91 -10.57 -7.95
N VAL A 90 -4.30 -9.60 -8.64
CA VAL A 90 -3.53 -8.53 -7.99
C VAL A 90 -4.43 -7.61 -7.17
N LEU A 91 -5.61 -7.25 -7.66
CA LEU A 91 -6.57 -6.39 -6.93
C LEU A 91 -7.06 -7.06 -5.65
N ILE A 92 -7.36 -8.36 -5.69
CA ILE A 92 -7.78 -9.13 -4.50
C ILE A 92 -6.61 -9.23 -3.53
N ALA A 93 -5.43 -9.66 -3.99
CA ALA A 93 -4.26 -9.81 -3.14
C ALA A 93 -3.87 -8.49 -2.46
N TYR A 94 -3.67 -7.44 -3.24
CA TYR A 94 -3.31 -6.12 -2.72
C TYR A 94 -4.42 -5.51 -1.88
N GLY A 95 -5.68 -5.68 -2.29
CA GLY A 95 -6.83 -5.13 -1.58
C GLY A 95 -6.99 -5.72 -0.17
N THR A 96 -6.85 -7.05 -0.03
CA THR A 96 -6.90 -7.71 1.28
C THR A 96 -5.73 -7.32 2.17
N ASP A 97 -4.51 -7.26 1.62
CA ASP A 97 -3.32 -6.83 2.34
C ASP A 97 -3.42 -5.36 2.77
N MET A 98 -3.87 -4.48 1.89
CA MET A 98 -4.09 -3.06 2.20
C MET A 98 -5.16 -2.86 3.28
N PHE A 99 -6.23 -3.66 3.22
CA PHE A 99 -7.28 -3.64 4.22
C PHE A 99 -6.73 -4.00 5.61
N ALA A 100 -5.95 -5.08 5.72
CA ALA A 100 -5.33 -5.53 6.95
C ALA A 100 -4.32 -4.52 7.50
N PHE A 101 -3.46 -3.99 6.63
CA PHE A 101 -2.48 -2.97 7.00
C PHE A 101 -3.16 -1.73 7.57
N GLN A 102 -4.23 -1.25 6.94
CA GLN A 102 -4.94 -0.06 7.40
C GLN A 102 -5.70 -0.28 8.70
N ILE A 103 -6.30 -1.47 8.92
CA ILE A 103 -6.91 -1.81 10.23
C ILE A 103 -5.83 -1.77 11.32
N SER A 104 -4.73 -2.46 11.14
CA SER A 104 -3.64 -2.48 12.11
C SER A 104 -3.06 -1.09 12.36
N ASN A 105 -2.96 -0.27 11.32
CA ASN A 105 -2.43 1.08 11.42
C ASN A 105 -3.39 2.03 12.16
N SER A 106 -4.70 1.96 11.89
CA SER A 106 -5.72 2.76 12.57
C SER A 106 -5.86 2.41 14.04
N LEU A 107 -5.65 1.15 14.40
CA LEU A 107 -5.74 0.65 15.76
C LEU A 107 -4.42 0.71 16.54
N ARG A 108 -3.30 1.04 15.90
CA ARG A 108 -1.97 1.06 16.51
C ARG A 108 -1.92 1.91 17.77
N MET A 109 -2.46 3.14 17.73
CA MET A 109 -2.47 4.03 18.89
C MET A 109 -3.27 3.44 20.05
N TYR A 110 -4.46 2.89 19.77
CA TYR A 110 -5.31 2.21 20.78
C TYR A 110 -4.60 1.01 21.37
N PHE A 111 -3.92 0.21 20.54
CA PHE A 111 -3.16 -0.95 20.96
C PHE A 111 -2.06 -0.57 21.96
N PHE A 112 -1.22 0.41 21.65
CA PHE A 112 -0.15 0.84 22.55
C PHE A 112 -0.67 1.55 23.79
N LYS A 113 -1.76 2.31 23.68
CA LYS A 113 -2.39 3.00 24.80
C LYS A 113 -3.04 2.03 25.80
N TYR A 114 -3.77 1.06 25.32
CA TYR A 114 -4.63 0.22 26.19
C TYR A 114 -4.09 -1.20 26.40
N ASN A 115 -3.56 -1.86 25.38
CA ASN A 115 -3.02 -3.22 25.50
C ASN A 115 -1.59 -3.24 26.03
N MET A 116 -0.82 -2.17 25.80
CA MET A 116 0.59 -2.07 26.20
C MET A 116 0.82 -1.12 27.39
N GLY A 117 -0.22 -0.82 28.17
CA GLY A 117 -0.10 -0.03 29.40
C GLY A 117 0.38 1.41 29.17
N GLY A 118 -0.07 2.07 28.09
CA GLY A 118 0.27 3.46 27.79
C GLY A 118 1.61 3.69 27.09
N ARG A 119 2.30 2.63 26.66
CA ARG A 119 3.61 2.70 26.01
C ARG A 119 3.55 3.22 24.56
N THR A 120 2.92 4.37 24.37
CA THR A 120 2.84 5.04 23.05
C THR A 120 4.19 5.54 22.52
N ASP A 121 5.17 5.70 23.39
CA ASP A 121 6.58 5.99 23.06
C ASP A 121 7.15 4.97 22.05
N LEU A 122 6.76 3.70 22.17
CA LEU A 122 7.22 2.62 21.28
C LEU A 122 6.82 2.84 19.82
N ILE A 123 5.73 3.56 19.54
CA ILE A 123 5.30 3.89 18.16
C ILE A 123 6.38 4.68 17.43
N THR A 124 7.00 5.64 18.13
CA THR A 124 8.07 6.47 17.58
C THR A 124 9.31 5.62 17.24
N TYR A 125 9.73 4.74 18.15
CA TYR A 125 10.87 3.84 17.91
C TYR A 125 10.60 2.86 16.75
N ILE A 126 9.37 2.31 16.66
CA ILE A 126 8.96 1.49 15.52
C ILE A 126 9.02 2.30 14.23
N GLY A 127 8.58 3.56 14.24
CA GLY A 127 8.63 4.45 13.09
C GLY A 127 10.06 4.67 12.58
N TYR A 128 11.00 4.95 13.47
CA TYR A 128 12.42 5.09 13.10
C TYR A 128 13.01 3.80 12.54
N ALA A 129 12.82 2.68 13.25
CA ALA A 129 13.32 1.38 12.80
C ALA A 129 12.71 0.98 11.43
N SER A 130 11.41 1.18 11.25
CA SER A 130 10.71 0.89 10.00
C SER A 130 11.21 1.74 8.84
N THR A 131 11.51 3.00 9.08
CA THR A 131 12.06 3.88 8.05
C THR A 131 13.46 3.45 7.64
N PHE A 132 14.33 3.12 8.62
CA PHE A 132 15.67 2.60 8.35
C PHE A 132 15.62 1.29 7.53
N VAL A 133 14.76 0.37 7.95
CA VAL A 133 14.50 -0.88 7.20
C VAL A 133 14.03 -0.58 5.78
N GLY A 134 13.10 0.37 5.60
CA GLY A 134 12.62 0.79 4.28
C GLY A 134 13.74 1.29 3.37
N PHE A 135 14.69 2.09 3.88
CA PHE A 135 15.85 2.53 3.11
C PHE A 135 16.77 1.38 2.71
N ALA A 136 17.09 0.50 3.65
CA ALA A 136 17.95 -0.65 3.39
C ALA A 136 17.36 -1.57 2.31
N LEU A 137 16.03 -1.75 2.31
CA LEU A 137 15.33 -2.61 1.36
C LEU A 137 15.38 -2.12 -0.09
N VAL A 138 15.44 -0.82 -0.34
CA VAL A 138 15.49 -0.28 -1.71
C VAL A 138 16.66 -0.88 -2.50
N ALA A 139 17.79 -1.13 -1.87
CA ALA A 139 18.96 -1.73 -2.51
C ALA A 139 18.77 -3.23 -2.84
N PHE A 140 18.00 -3.96 -2.01
CA PHE A 140 17.89 -5.42 -2.10
C PHE A 140 16.67 -5.90 -2.90
N ILE A 141 15.66 -5.06 -3.10
CA ILE A 141 14.39 -5.51 -3.68
C ILE A 141 14.53 -5.90 -5.16
N GLN A 142 15.33 -5.16 -5.93
CA GLN A 142 15.51 -5.41 -7.37
C GLN A 142 16.14 -6.80 -7.66
N PRO A 143 17.26 -7.20 -7.02
CA PRO A 143 17.80 -8.53 -7.18
C PRO A 143 16.84 -9.64 -6.69
N PHE A 144 16.09 -9.39 -5.60
CA PHE A 144 15.10 -10.32 -5.09
C PHE A 144 14.00 -10.59 -6.13
N VAL A 145 13.38 -9.54 -6.69
CA VAL A 145 12.32 -9.65 -7.70
C VAL A 145 12.80 -10.36 -8.95
N LYS A 146 13.99 -10.01 -9.44
CA LYS A 146 14.60 -10.67 -10.62
C LYS A 146 14.80 -12.17 -10.41
N LYS A 147 15.07 -12.59 -9.18
CA LYS A 147 15.34 -14.01 -8.85
C LYS A 147 14.04 -14.81 -8.66
N THR A 148 13.07 -14.27 -7.96
CA THR A 148 11.85 -15.00 -7.54
C THR A 148 10.68 -14.87 -8.50
N GLY A 149 10.59 -13.76 -9.26
CA GLY A 149 9.38 -13.36 -9.96
C GLY A 149 8.33 -12.78 -9.00
N LYS A 150 7.33 -12.11 -9.53
CA LYS A 150 6.35 -11.36 -8.72
C LYS A 150 5.39 -12.28 -7.98
N ARG A 151 4.86 -13.32 -8.65
CA ARG A 151 3.94 -14.29 -8.06
C ARG A 151 4.54 -14.98 -6.83
N ALA A 152 5.69 -15.63 -7.00
CA ALA A 152 6.35 -16.34 -5.91
C ALA A 152 6.88 -15.39 -4.84
N GLY A 153 7.31 -14.19 -5.23
CA GLY A 153 7.75 -13.14 -4.32
C GLY A 153 6.63 -12.69 -3.38
N ILE A 154 5.43 -12.39 -3.90
CA ILE A 154 4.28 -11.98 -3.08
C ILE A 154 3.86 -13.12 -2.15
N ILE A 155 3.71 -14.35 -2.66
CA ILE A 155 3.33 -15.51 -1.84
C ILE A 155 4.35 -15.73 -0.70
N GLY A 156 5.65 -15.67 -0.99
CA GLY A 156 6.70 -15.86 0.00
C GLY A 156 6.73 -14.78 1.07
N ILE A 157 6.55 -13.52 0.67
CA ILE A 157 6.51 -12.38 1.58
C ILE A 157 5.26 -12.40 2.48
N GLU A 158 4.10 -12.79 1.95
CA GLU A 158 2.87 -12.93 2.73
C GLU A 158 2.97 -14.10 3.72
N ALA A 159 3.56 -15.22 3.31
CA ALA A 159 3.85 -16.32 4.22
C ALA A 159 4.81 -15.90 5.35
N LEU A 160 5.83 -15.09 5.03
CA LEU A 160 6.70 -14.50 6.04
C LEU A 160 5.93 -13.53 6.96
N ALA A 161 5.01 -12.73 6.42
CA ALA A 161 4.17 -11.83 7.21
C ALA A 161 3.32 -12.57 8.24
N ILE A 162 2.75 -13.73 7.86
CA ILE A 162 2.07 -14.62 8.80
C ILE A 162 3.02 -15.06 9.91
N LEU A 163 4.19 -15.59 9.56
CA LEU A 163 5.16 -16.11 10.53
C LEU A 163 5.64 -15.03 11.52
N VAL A 164 5.92 -13.81 11.05
CA VAL A 164 6.40 -12.73 11.94
C VAL A 164 5.29 -12.12 12.81
N THR A 165 4.02 -12.41 12.51
CA THR A 165 2.88 -11.99 13.34
C THR A 165 2.63 -12.97 14.51
N LEU A 166 3.05 -14.23 14.40
CA LEU A 166 2.82 -15.26 15.41
C LEU A 166 3.40 -14.91 16.80
N PRO A 167 4.62 -14.34 16.95
CA PRO A 167 5.16 -14.01 18.27
C PRO A 167 4.25 -13.10 19.08
N MET A 168 3.65 -12.10 18.46
CA MET A 168 2.71 -11.19 19.12
C MET A 168 1.41 -11.91 19.52
N LEU A 169 0.93 -12.84 18.71
CA LEU A 169 -0.26 -13.63 19.00
C LEU A 169 -0.02 -14.65 20.12
N VAL A 170 1.12 -15.37 20.08
CA VAL A 170 1.46 -16.44 21.05
C VAL A 170 1.76 -15.89 22.44
N THR A 171 2.48 -14.76 22.54
CA THR A 171 2.78 -14.14 23.83
C THR A 171 1.54 -13.63 24.54
N GLY A 172 0.44 -13.36 23.79
CA GLY A 172 -0.80 -12.80 24.33
C GLY A 172 -0.58 -11.51 25.11
N LEU A 173 0.52 -10.80 24.84
CA LEU A 173 0.98 -9.57 25.51
C LEU A 173 1.30 -9.75 27.01
N LYS A 174 1.62 -10.93 27.44
CA LYS A 174 1.99 -11.27 28.83
C LYS A 174 3.46 -11.71 28.90
N GLY A 175 4.06 -11.43 30.06
CA GLY A 175 5.42 -11.85 30.35
C GLY A 175 6.50 -10.88 29.89
N ALA A 176 7.74 -11.20 30.24
CA ALA A 176 8.92 -10.34 30.05
C ALA A 176 9.24 -10.04 28.57
N TYR A 177 8.83 -10.91 27.64
CA TYR A 177 9.11 -10.79 26.22
C TYR A 177 8.01 -10.12 25.39
N ALA A 178 6.90 -9.68 26.03
CA ALA A 178 5.77 -9.10 25.32
C ALA A 178 6.15 -7.85 24.51
N ILE A 179 6.93 -6.96 25.09
CA ILE A 179 7.38 -5.73 24.40
C ILE A 179 8.27 -6.06 23.22
N SER A 180 9.26 -6.94 23.39
CA SER A 180 10.16 -7.33 22.31
C SER A 180 9.44 -8.07 21.18
N ALA A 181 8.46 -8.92 21.48
CA ALA A 181 7.63 -9.59 20.50
C ALA A 181 6.79 -8.60 19.69
N VAL A 182 6.17 -7.62 20.35
CA VAL A 182 5.40 -6.56 19.68
C VAL A 182 6.29 -5.70 18.80
N MET A 183 7.42 -5.23 19.31
CA MET A 183 8.38 -4.42 18.55
C MET A 183 8.87 -5.18 17.31
N PHE A 184 9.31 -6.42 17.49
CA PHE A 184 9.73 -7.29 16.40
C PHE A 184 8.65 -7.44 15.34
N THR A 185 7.41 -7.77 15.75
CA THR A 185 6.29 -7.96 14.83
C THR A 185 6.02 -6.70 14.00
N TYR A 186 5.91 -5.53 14.63
CA TYR A 186 5.63 -4.29 13.89
C TYR A 186 6.74 -3.90 12.92
N ILE A 187 8.01 -4.06 13.30
CA ILE A 187 9.15 -3.78 12.42
C ILE A 187 9.17 -4.78 11.25
N ALA A 188 8.97 -6.07 11.53
CA ALA A 188 8.98 -7.12 10.52
C ALA A 188 7.79 -7.03 9.56
N ILE A 189 6.59 -6.66 10.04
CA ILE A 189 5.43 -6.37 9.18
C ILE A 189 5.71 -5.19 8.26
N THR A 190 6.38 -4.15 8.73
CA THR A 190 6.76 -3.02 7.86
C THR A 190 7.71 -3.46 6.76
N PHE A 191 8.63 -4.38 7.07
CA PHE A 191 9.51 -4.98 6.08
C PHE A 191 8.72 -5.75 5.01
N THR A 192 7.86 -6.68 5.42
CA THR A 192 7.04 -7.47 4.49
C THR A 192 6.09 -6.60 3.68
N TRP A 193 5.43 -5.62 4.31
CA TRP A 193 4.58 -4.64 3.65
C TRP A 193 5.31 -3.84 2.57
N THR A 194 6.52 -3.35 2.85
CA THR A 194 7.29 -2.55 1.89
C THR A 194 7.61 -3.35 0.63
N ILE A 195 8.05 -4.60 0.79
CA ILE A 195 8.35 -5.49 -0.34
C ILE A 195 7.07 -5.82 -1.10
N ASN A 196 6.00 -6.21 -0.40
CA ASN A 196 4.74 -6.58 -1.04
C ASN A 196 4.12 -5.42 -1.83
N ASN A 197 4.16 -4.20 -1.29
CA ASN A 197 3.66 -3.01 -1.99
C ASN A 197 4.41 -2.74 -3.30
N MET A 198 5.73 -2.90 -3.32
CA MET A 198 6.53 -2.74 -4.54
C MET A 198 6.24 -3.85 -5.56
N LEU A 199 6.16 -5.10 -5.11
CA LEU A 199 5.84 -6.24 -5.98
C LEU A 199 4.44 -6.11 -6.59
N SER A 200 3.44 -5.75 -5.79
CA SER A 200 2.06 -5.60 -6.25
C SER A 200 1.92 -4.47 -7.27
N ARG A 201 2.56 -3.32 -7.06
CA ARG A 201 2.58 -2.23 -8.05
C ARG A 201 3.23 -2.64 -9.35
N SER A 202 4.30 -3.42 -9.30
CA SER A 202 4.93 -3.98 -10.50
C SER A 202 4.02 -5.01 -11.19
N ALA A 203 3.30 -5.84 -10.44
CA ALA A 203 2.33 -6.80 -10.99
C ALA A 203 1.11 -6.11 -11.63
N VAL A 204 0.72 -4.92 -11.15
CA VAL A 204 -0.30 -4.07 -11.80
C VAL A 204 0.13 -3.66 -13.21
N LEU A 205 1.38 -3.26 -13.39
CA LEU A 205 1.93 -2.93 -14.73
C LEU A 205 1.91 -4.16 -15.65
N ASP A 206 2.30 -5.33 -15.14
CA ASP A 206 2.21 -6.57 -15.92
C ASP A 206 0.76 -6.93 -16.27
N SER A 207 -0.20 -6.60 -15.40
CA SER A 207 -1.61 -6.81 -15.70
C SER A 207 -2.11 -5.92 -16.85
N ALA A 208 -1.54 -4.74 -17.03
CA ALA A 208 -1.80 -3.89 -18.19
C ALA A 208 -1.23 -4.51 -19.48
N ASN A 209 -0.01 -5.00 -19.43
CA ASN A 209 0.63 -5.72 -20.54
C ASN A 209 -0.13 -7.01 -20.87
N TYR A 210 -0.60 -7.74 -19.87
CA TYR A 210 -1.43 -8.94 -20.05
C TYR A 210 -2.76 -8.61 -20.75
N ALA A 211 -3.41 -7.48 -20.40
CA ALA A 211 -4.61 -7.03 -21.10
C ALA A 211 -4.33 -6.69 -22.58
N GLN A 212 -3.21 -6.05 -22.87
CA GLN A 212 -2.82 -5.72 -24.24
C GLN A 212 -2.63 -6.99 -25.07
N MET A 213 -1.98 -8.02 -24.52
CA MET A 213 -1.75 -9.28 -25.24
C MET A 213 -2.99 -10.14 -25.39
N THR A 214 -3.84 -10.21 -24.35
CA THR A 214 -4.98 -11.16 -24.33
C THR A 214 -6.28 -10.55 -24.85
N LEU A 215 -6.47 -9.24 -24.68
CA LEU A 215 -7.68 -8.53 -25.04
C LEU A 215 -7.47 -7.52 -26.18
N GLY A 216 -6.22 -7.31 -26.63
CA GLY A 216 -5.89 -6.32 -27.67
C GLY A 216 -6.12 -4.86 -27.22
N ILE A 217 -6.17 -4.59 -25.92
CA ILE A 217 -6.55 -3.29 -25.37
C ILE A 217 -5.39 -2.69 -24.60
N ASN A 218 -4.95 -1.49 -25.02
CA ASN A 218 -4.00 -0.72 -24.21
C ASN A 218 -4.76 -0.11 -23.01
N GLY A 219 -4.81 -0.89 -21.93
CA GLY A 219 -5.58 -0.56 -20.72
C GLY A 219 -4.76 0.02 -19.58
N THR A 220 -3.53 0.51 -19.80
CA THR A 220 -2.62 0.95 -18.72
C THR A 220 -3.26 1.99 -17.80
N ALA A 221 -3.92 3.00 -18.36
CA ALA A 221 -4.59 4.03 -17.58
C ALA A 221 -5.77 3.44 -16.77
N LEU A 222 -6.56 2.54 -17.38
CA LEU A 222 -7.70 1.86 -16.76
C LEU A 222 -7.23 0.96 -15.60
N VAL A 223 -6.19 0.17 -15.81
CA VAL A 223 -5.62 -0.72 -14.79
C VAL A 223 -5.11 0.08 -13.59
N ASN A 224 -4.36 1.16 -13.82
CA ASN A 224 -3.85 2.00 -12.75
C ASN A 224 -4.96 2.75 -11.98
N SER A 225 -5.97 3.27 -12.68
CA SER A 225 -7.11 3.94 -12.04
C SER A 225 -7.94 2.96 -11.20
N THR A 226 -8.18 1.74 -11.71
CA THR A 226 -8.87 0.68 -10.95
C THR A 226 -8.09 0.29 -9.70
N PHE A 227 -6.77 0.09 -9.82
CA PHE A 227 -5.91 -0.19 -8.67
C PHE A 227 -5.98 0.92 -7.62
N THR A 228 -5.89 2.18 -8.04
CA THR A 228 -5.99 3.34 -7.14
C THR A 228 -7.36 3.43 -6.48
N PHE A 229 -8.43 3.17 -7.23
CA PHE A 229 -9.79 3.14 -6.70
C PHE A 229 -9.95 2.06 -5.62
N VAL A 230 -9.56 0.81 -5.90
CA VAL A 230 -9.60 -0.29 -4.92
C VAL A 230 -8.78 0.05 -3.67
N ASN A 231 -7.59 0.62 -3.83
CA ASN A 231 -6.77 1.08 -2.71
C ASN A 231 -7.52 2.07 -1.82
N LYS A 232 -8.18 3.08 -2.40
CA LYS A 232 -8.96 4.07 -1.63
C LYS A 232 -10.19 3.47 -0.97
N CYS A 233 -10.88 2.57 -1.63
CA CYS A 233 -12.00 1.83 -1.05
C CYS A 233 -11.54 0.99 0.16
N CYS A 234 -10.43 0.24 0.04
CA CYS A 234 -9.89 -0.55 1.14
C CYS A 234 -9.49 0.31 2.34
N GLN A 235 -8.88 1.49 2.12
CA GLN A 235 -8.58 2.45 3.18
C GLN A 235 -9.83 2.92 3.91
N ALA A 236 -10.85 3.35 3.17
CA ALA A 236 -12.10 3.84 3.73
C ALA A 236 -12.84 2.75 4.53
N PHE A 237 -12.99 1.56 3.95
CA PHE A 237 -13.63 0.42 4.62
C PHE A 237 -12.87 -0.03 5.86
N SER A 238 -11.55 -0.04 5.84
CA SER A 238 -10.74 -0.43 7.00
C SER A 238 -10.99 0.48 8.19
N MET A 239 -11.03 1.79 7.98
CA MET A 239 -11.30 2.77 9.03
C MET A 239 -12.73 2.62 9.56
N PHE A 240 -13.71 2.46 8.66
CA PHE A 240 -15.11 2.26 9.00
C PHE A 240 -15.31 0.99 9.85
N PHE A 241 -14.76 -0.16 9.43
CA PHE A 241 -14.86 -1.41 10.18
C PHE A 241 -14.14 -1.35 11.52
N SER A 242 -12.98 -0.69 11.59
CA SER A 242 -12.28 -0.48 12.86
C SER A 242 -13.15 0.28 13.86
N GLY A 243 -13.84 1.33 13.42
CA GLY A 243 -14.75 2.11 14.26
C GLY A 243 -15.96 1.31 14.73
N ILE A 244 -16.61 0.55 13.83
CA ILE A 244 -17.75 -0.32 14.16
C ILE A 244 -17.34 -1.36 15.20
N ILE A 245 -16.21 -2.05 15.00
CA ILE A 245 -15.78 -3.12 15.91
C ILE A 245 -15.42 -2.55 17.28
N LEU A 246 -14.73 -1.40 17.36
CA LEU A 246 -14.46 -0.74 18.62
C LEU A 246 -15.76 -0.37 19.34
N SER A 247 -16.71 0.25 18.65
CA SER A 247 -18.02 0.60 19.22
C SER A 247 -18.79 -0.63 19.72
N ALA A 248 -18.85 -1.69 18.91
CA ALA A 248 -19.55 -2.93 19.26
C ALA A 248 -18.92 -3.68 20.46
N THR A 249 -17.63 -3.47 20.70
CA THR A 249 -16.91 -4.09 21.82
C THR A 249 -16.90 -3.23 23.10
N GLY A 250 -17.65 -2.13 23.11
CA GLY A 250 -17.83 -1.28 24.28
C GLY A 250 -16.66 -0.34 24.54
N TYR A 251 -15.97 0.13 23.46
CA TYR A 251 -14.94 1.15 23.58
C TYR A 251 -15.52 2.44 24.18
N ASN A 252 -14.90 2.92 25.26
CA ASN A 252 -15.25 4.18 25.88
C ASN A 252 -14.02 5.11 25.90
N LYS A 253 -14.13 6.25 25.20
CA LYS A 253 -13.04 7.23 25.08
C LYS A 253 -12.64 7.87 26.42
N ASP A 254 -13.59 7.95 27.37
CA ASP A 254 -13.41 8.61 28.66
C ASP A 254 -12.93 7.64 29.75
N ALA A 255 -12.87 6.34 29.44
CA ALA A 255 -12.38 5.34 30.38
C ALA A 255 -10.85 5.24 30.35
N VAL A 256 -10.25 5.21 31.53
CA VAL A 256 -8.80 4.99 31.72
C VAL A 256 -8.42 3.56 31.28
N GLU A 257 -9.26 2.59 31.62
CA GLU A 257 -9.12 1.18 31.23
C GLU A 257 -10.30 0.75 30.39
N GLN A 258 -10.00 -0.04 29.34
CA GLN A 258 -11.03 -0.56 28.45
C GLN A 258 -11.53 -1.92 28.91
N THR A 259 -12.71 -2.30 28.46
CA THR A 259 -13.28 -3.63 28.74
C THR A 259 -12.37 -4.75 28.22
N PRO A 260 -12.32 -5.93 28.87
CA PRO A 260 -11.56 -7.07 28.36
C PRO A 260 -11.95 -7.48 26.94
N GLY A 261 -13.23 -7.30 26.58
CA GLY A 261 -13.73 -7.53 25.21
C GLY A 261 -13.12 -6.59 24.20
N CYS A 262 -13.03 -5.30 24.52
CA CYS A 262 -12.40 -4.28 23.68
C CYS A 262 -10.89 -4.55 23.49
N LEU A 263 -10.18 -4.84 24.59
CA LEU A 263 -8.74 -5.16 24.52
C LEU A 263 -8.47 -6.39 23.65
N LYS A 264 -9.29 -7.44 23.79
CA LYS A 264 -9.20 -8.64 22.97
C LYS A 264 -9.49 -8.34 21.49
N ALA A 265 -10.48 -7.52 21.19
CA ALA A 265 -10.82 -7.13 19.84
C ALA A 265 -9.67 -6.34 19.17
N ILE A 266 -9.09 -5.38 19.88
CA ILE A 266 -7.93 -4.62 19.39
C ILE A 266 -6.76 -5.59 19.07
N LEU A 267 -6.44 -6.52 19.97
CA LEU A 267 -5.39 -7.50 19.75
C LEU A 267 -5.67 -8.38 18.54
N LEU A 268 -6.89 -8.93 18.41
CA LEU A 268 -7.26 -9.79 17.29
C LEU A 268 -7.24 -9.06 15.96
N LEU A 269 -7.68 -7.81 15.92
CA LEU A 269 -7.62 -7.00 14.70
C LEU A 269 -6.19 -6.61 14.30
N CYS A 270 -5.28 -6.51 15.26
CA CYS A 270 -3.86 -6.26 14.99
C CYS A 270 -3.06 -7.53 14.67
N THR A 271 -3.61 -8.73 14.88
CA THR A 271 -2.91 -10.01 14.69
C THR A 271 -3.64 -10.96 13.77
N VAL A 272 -4.78 -11.49 14.19
CA VAL A 272 -5.55 -12.50 13.43
C VAL A 272 -6.16 -11.89 12.16
N GLY A 273 -6.62 -10.65 12.21
CA GLY A 273 -7.15 -9.94 11.04
C GLY A 273 -6.16 -9.91 9.87
N PRO A 274 -4.93 -9.39 10.07
CA PRO A 274 -3.86 -9.45 9.07
C PRO A 274 -3.54 -10.86 8.60
N ILE A 275 -3.43 -11.85 9.49
CA ILE A 275 -3.16 -13.24 9.10
C ILE A 275 -4.22 -13.76 8.12
N ILE A 276 -5.50 -13.53 8.40
CA ILE A 276 -6.59 -13.93 7.50
C ILE A 276 -6.43 -13.25 6.13
N ALA A 277 -6.15 -11.96 6.11
CA ALA A 277 -5.96 -11.21 4.87
C ALA A 277 -4.76 -11.71 4.05
N TYR A 278 -3.64 -12.04 4.70
CA TYR A 278 -2.47 -12.62 4.04
C TYR A 278 -2.79 -13.98 3.43
N VAL A 279 -3.60 -14.81 4.09
CA VAL A 279 -4.07 -16.09 3.52
C VAL A 279 -4.90 -15.85 2.25
N PHE A 280 -5.80 -14.87 2.25
CA PHE A 280 -6.57 -14.52 1.05
C PHE A 280 -5.68 -13.95 -0.06
N SER A 281 -4.68 -13.15 0.28
CA SER A 281 -3.68 -12.63 -0.67
C SER A 281 -2.90 -13.77 -1.32
N ILE A 282 -2.39 -14.71 -0.53
CA ILE A 282 -1.70 -15.92 -1.02
C ILE A 282 -2.61 -16.72 -1.95
N ALA A 283 -3.86 -16.96 -1.55
CA ALA A 283 -4.82 -17.69 -2.36
C ALA A 283 -5.08 -17.00 -3.71
N ALA A 284 -5.27 -15.68 -3.72
CA ALA A 284 -5.45 -14.91 -4.95
C ALA A 284 -4.22 -15.01 -5.86
N MET A 285 -3.01 -14.86 -5.30
CA MET A 285 -1.78 -14.95 -6.07
C MET A 285 -1.46 -16.38 -6.55
N TYR A 286 -1.99 -17.40 -5.89
CA TYR A 286 -1.90 -18.78 -6.39
C TYR A 286 -2.57 -18.93 -7.75
N PHE A 287 -3.65 -18.21 -8.03
CA PHE A 287 -4.35 -18.20 -9.31
C PHE A 287 -3.82 -17.16 -10.30
N TYR A 288 -2.80 -16.39 -9.93
CA TYR A 288 -2.21 -15.37 -10.81
C TYR A 288 -1.55 -16.06 -12.03
N PRO A 289 -1.94 -15.66 -13.27
CA PRO A 289 -1.56 -16.42 -14.48
C PRO A 289 -0.09 -16.25 -14.88
N LEU A 290 0.56 -15.14 -14.50
CA LEU A 290 1.92 -14.86 -14.91
C LEU A 290 2.92 -15.45 -13.91
N THR A 291 3.55 -16.56 -14.33
CA THR A 291 4.75 -17.07 -13.66
C THR A 291 5.99 -16.29 -14.14
N ARG A 292 7.13 -16.47 -13.49
CA ARG A 292 8.40 -15.85 -13.92
C ARG A 292 8.72 -16.08 -15.40
N LYS A 293 8.51 -17.31 -15.87
CA LYS A 293 8.70 -17.63 -17.31
C LYS A 293 7.70 -16.87 -18.17
N GLY A 294 6.43 -16.86 -17.77
CA GLY A 294 5.38 -16.13 -18.49
C GLY A 294 5.60 -14.62 -18.51
N GLU A 295 6.20 -14.02 -17.46
CA GLU A 295 6.59 -12.61 -17.44
C GLU A 295 7.66 -12.30 -18.52
N VAL A 296 8.68 -13.16 -18.64
CA VAL A 296 9.75 -13.02 -19.65
C VAL A 296 9.20 -13.19 -21.05
N GLU A 297 8.44 -14.27 -21.29
CA GLU A 297 7.82 -14.54 -22.60
C GLU A 297 6.87 -13.39 -23.04
N MET A 298 6.14 -12.82 -22.09
CA MET A 298 5.27 -11.69 -22.32
C MET A 298 6.09 -10.46 -22.75
N GLN A 299 7.18 -10.16 -22.05
CA GLN A 299 8.03 -9.03 -22.36
C GLN A 299 8.67 -9.18 -23.74
N GLU A 300 9.21 -10.35 -24.07
CA GLU A 300 9.80 -10.65 -25.39
C GLU A 300 8.79 -10.48 -26.53
N LYS A 301 7.52 -10.86 -26.32
CA LYS A 301 6.46 -10.64 -27.31
C LYS A 301 6.12 -9.17 -27.50
N LEU A 302 6.06 -8.41 -26.40
CA LEU A 302 5.80 -6.96 -26.47
C LEU A 302 6.94 -6.22 -27.17
N ASP A 303 8.18 -6.59 -26.87
CA ASP A 303 9.35 -6.01 -27.53
C ASP A 303 9.33 -6.27 -29.05
N LYS A 304 9.00 -7.50 -29.47
CA LYS A 304 8.83 -7.84 -30.89
C LYS A 304 7.72 -7.04 -31.58
N MET A 305 6.56 -6.86 -30.89
CA MET A 305 5.46 -6.04 -31.42
C MET A 305 5.86 -4.57 -31.56
N SER A 306 6.68 -4.02 -30.67
CA SER A 306 7.15 -2.65 -30.75
C SER A 306 8.14 -2.44 -31.90
N PHE A 307 9.01 -3.42 -32.19
CA PHE A 307 9.94 -3.37 -33.33
C PHE A 307 9.22 -3.42 -34.67
N VAL A 308 8.20 -4.29 -34.83
CA VAL A 308 7.41 -4.39 -36.08
C VAL A 308 6.68 -3.07 -36.36
N ASN A 309 6.08 -2.43 -35.34
CA ASN A 309 5.43 -1.13 -35.53
C ASN A 309 6.43 -0.02 -35.93
N LEU A 310 7.68 -0.05 -35.46
CA LEU A 310 8.70 0.91 -35.83
C LEU A 310 9.20 0.68 -37.28
N GLU A 311 9.26 -0.56 -37.75
CA GLU A 311 9.63 -0.85 -39.15
C GLU A 311 8.50 -0.42 -40.12
N ASP A 312 7.23 -0.63 -39.76
CA ASP A 312 6.10 -0.18 -40.58
C ASP A 312 6.01 1.34 -40.67
N ASP A 313 6.33 2.07 -39.57
CA ASP A 313 6.37 3.54 -39.56
C ASP A 313 7.58 4.12 -40.34
N LEU A 314 8.64 3.34 -40.58
CA LEU A 314 9.81 3.75 -41.36
C LEU A 314 9.67 3.48 -42.85
N ILE A 315 8.68 2.71 -43.27
CA ILE A 315 8.42 2.34 -44.68
C ILE A 315 7.32 3.24 -45.30
N LEU A 316 6.63 4.05 -44.49
CA LEU A 316 5.65 5.07 -44.93
C LEU A 316 6.29 6.46 -44.97
#